data_ca71777789aa5995dce087059122cac7
#
_entry.id   ca71777789aa5995dce087059122cac7
#
_cell.length_a   1.000
_cell.length_b   1.000
_cell.length_c   1.000
_cell.angle_alpha   90.00
_cell.angle_beta   90.00
_cell.angle_gamma   90.00
#
_symmetry.space_group_name_H-M   'P 1'
#
loop_
_entity.id
_entity.type
_entity.pdbx_description
1 polymer ?
#
loop_
_entity_poly.entity_id
_entity_poly.type
_entity_poly.pdbx_seq_one_letter_code
_entity_poly.pdbx_strand_id
1 'polypeptide(L)'
;WQQVDASSVPRSEIVRHVIEYSVLAAHRHVFGVLAWFCIGALLGLGPAGAVFFRNAEYATRYWRRKEQAADQPSSPALCRAAEQAWQLINWLPARTTALGFAIVGSFEDAIDAWRNHAARFADRNDGVILAATAGALGVRLGGTSLRPLAPDGAGPVPAAVAGVAGDSLPGEVPRTAHFSQVVGLVWRTVALWLLLLVLLTLAHVLG
;
A
#
# COMPACT_ATOMS: atom_id res chain seq x y z
N TRP A 1 -9.89 11.43 4.73
CA TRP A 1 -10.18 10.84 6.03
C TRP A 1 -11.67 10.73 6.14
N GLN A 2 -12.22 9.52 6.20
CA GLN A 2 -13.55 9.33 6.76
C GLN A 2 -13.44 9.76 8.23
N GLN A 3 -14.25 10.72 8.64
CA GLN A 3 -14.45 11.01 10.05
C GLN A 3 -15.15 9.78 10.65
N VAL A 4 -14.35 8.82 11.11
CA VAL A 4 -14.87 7.68 11.86
C VAL A 4 -15.10 8.21 13.26
N ASP A 5 -16.34 8.19 13.70
CA ASP A 5 -16.67 8.53 15.08
C ASP A 5 -16.01 7.48 16.00
N ALA A 6 -14.88 7.87 16.58
CA ALA A 6 -14.02 6.98 17.35
C ALA A 6 -14.70 6.43 18.62
N SER A 7 -15.84 7.00 19.00
CA SER A 7 -16.62 6.56 20.16
C SER A 7 -17.40 5.26 19.91
N SER A 8 -17.70 4.94 18.65
CA SER A 8 -18.52 3.77 18.26
C SER A 8 -17.70 2.60 17.69
N VAL A 9 -16.39 2.79 17.46
CA VAL A 9 -15.54 1.80 16.77
C VAL A 9 -14.67 1.02 17.75
N PRO A 10 -14.59 -0.31 17.66
CA PRO A 10 -13.69 -1.12 18.48
C PRO A 10 -12.24 -0.65 18.38
N ARG A 11 -11.52 -0.65 19.51
CA ARG A 11 -10.11 -0.21 19.58
C ARG A 11 -9.21 -0.92 18.57
N SER A 12 -9.47 -2.20 18.30
CA SER A 12 -8.74 -2.99 17.29
C SER A 12 -8.89 -2.45 15.87
N GLU A 13 -10.06 -1.93 15.51
CA GLU A 13 -10.32 -1.32 14.21
C GLU A 13 -9.57 0.01 14.05
N ILE A 14 -9.52 0.82 15.10
CA ILE A 14 -8.73 2.05 15.10
C ILE A 14 -7.24 1.73 14.91
N VAL A 15 -6.72 0.75 15.65
CA VAL A 15 -5.32 0.30 15.52
C VAL A 15 -5.05 -0.21 14.11
N ARG A 16 -5.94 -1.01 13.53
CA ARG A 16 -5.85 -1.50 12.16
C ARG A 16 -5.74 -0.35 11.16
N HIS A 17 -6.64 0.62 11.21
CA HIS A 17 -6.62 1.78 10.31
C HIS A 17 -5.34 2.60 10.43
N VAL A 18 -4.82 2.77 11.66
CA VAL A 18 -3.55 3.49 11.87
C VAL A 18 -2.38 2.72 11.26
N ILE A 19 -2.34 1.39 11.39
CA ILE A 19 -1.30 0.55 10.77
C ILE A 19 -1.38 0.67 9.25
N GLU A 20 -2.55 0.46 8.65
CA GLU A 20 -2.77 0.55 7.21
C GLU A 20 -2.33 1.92 6.66
N TYR A 21 -2.78 2.98 7.31
CA TYR A 21 -2.39 4.34 6.93
C TYR A 21 -0.88 4.57 7.03
N SER A 22 -0.24 4.13 8.13
CA SER A 22 1.19 4.32 8.36
C SER A 22 2.03 3.58 7.32
N VAL A 23 1.66 2.36 6.97
CA VAL A 23 2.33 1.55 5.95
C VAL A 23 2.19 2.18 4.57
N LEU A 24 0.99 2.61 4.20
CA LEU A 24 0.76 3.28 2.92
C LEU A 24 1.43 4.65 2.86
N ALA A 25 1.48 5.38 3.97
CA ALA A 25 2.22 6.64 4.06
C ALA A 25 3.74 6.41 3.89
N ALA A 26 4.30 5.40 4.55
CA ALA A 26 5.71 5.03 4.37
C ALA A 26 6.00 4.66 2.91
N HIS A 27 5.11 3.88 2.27
CA HIS A 27 5.24 3.58 0.85
C HIS A 27 5.26 4.85 -0.01
N ARG A 28 4.26 5.72 0.12
CA ARG A 28 4.09 6.90 -0.74
C ARG A 28 5.16 7.97 -0.52
N HIS A 29 5.65 8.12 0.72
CA HIS A 29 6.60 9.17 1.07
C HIS A 29 8.06 8.72 1.04
N VAL A 30 8.33 7.42 1.16
CA VAL A 30 9.69 6.88 1.23
C VAL A 30 9.94 5.89 0.09
N PHE A 31 9.32 4.73 0.12
CA PHE A 31 9.68 3.63 -0.79
C PHE A 31 9.35 3.92 -2.26
N GLY A 32 8.20 4.51 -2.55
CA GLY A 32 7.84 4.89 -3.92
C GLY A 32 8.76 5.98 -4.48
N VAL A 33 9.15 6.93 -3.65
CA VAL A 33 10.11 7.98 -3.99
C VAL A 33 11.48 7.38 -4.27
N LEU A 34 11.97 6.48 -3.40
CA LEU A 34 13.26 5.79 -3.58
C LEU A 34 13.27 4.93 -4.84
N ALA A 35 12.19 4.18 -5.10
CA ALA A 35 12.07 3.35 -6.29
C ALA A 35 12.19 4.19 -7.57
N TRP A 36 11.47 5.30 -7.67
CA TRP A 36 11.55 6.19 -8.83
C TRP A 36 12.85 7.00 -8.89
N PHE A 37 13.48 7.28 -7.74
CA PHE A 37 14.84 7.83 -7.72
C PHE A 37 15.82 6.86 -8.36
N CYS A 38 15.78 5.57 -7.99
CA CYS A 38 16.64 4.55 -8.59
C CYS A 38 16.40 4.41 -10.09
N ILE A 39 15.14 4.36 -10.53
CA ILE A 39 14.78 4.30 -11.96
C ILE A 39 15.32 5.54 -12.69
N GLY A 40 15.12 6.73 -12.14
CA GLY A 40 15.62 7.98 -12.70
C GLY A 40 17.15 7.99 -12.81
N ALA A 41 17.84 7.51 -11.77
CA ALA A 41 19.30 7.42 -11.77
C ALA A 41 19.82 6.46 -12.87
N LEU A 42 19.19 5.28 -13.01
CA LEU A 42 19.53 4.30 -14.06
C LEU A 42 19.31 4.83 -15.47
N LEU A 43 18.32 5.71 -15.66
CA LEU A 43 18.02 6.35 -16.94
C LEU A 43 18.82 7.65 -17.18
N GLY A 44 19.74 8.01 -16.29
CA GLY A 44 20.51 9.25 -16.38
C GLY A 44 19.71 10.52 -16.06
N LEU A 45 18.47 10.39 -15.55
CA LEU A 45 17.59 11.51 -15.20
C LEU A 45 17.80 12.01 -13.75
N GLY A 46 18.64 11.33 -12.98
CA GLY A 46 18.94 11.67 -11.59
C GLY A 46 17.68 11.73 -10.70
N PRO A 47 17.52 12.80 -9.89
CA PRO A 47 16.40 12.92 -8.96
C PRO A 47 15.04 13.20 -9.61
N ALA A 48 14.98 13.44 -10.93
CA ALA A 48 13.75 13.77 -11.63
C ALA A 48 12.69 12.67 -11.49
N GLY A 49 13.08 11.39 -11.40
CA GLY A 49 12.17 10.28 -11.13
C GLY A 49 11.40 10.44 -9.81
N ALA A 50 12.08 10.82 -8.74
CA ALA A 50 11.47 11.07 -7.43
C ALA A 50 10.46 12.22 -7.48
N VAL A 51 10.82 13.31 -8.16
CA VAL A 51 9.95 14.49 -8.36
C VAL A 51 8.72 14.10 -9.19
N PHE A 52 8.92 13.32 -10.25
CA PHE A 52 7.84 12.80 -11.09
C PHE A 52 6.81 11.99 -10.28
N PHE A 53 7.27 11.04 -9.46
CA PHE A 53 6.40 10.23 -8.62
C PHE A 53 5.57 11.08 -7.64
N ARG A 54 6.21 12.07 -6.99
CA ARG A 54 5.53 12.97 -6.05
C ARG A 54 4.50 13.85 -6.74
N ASN A 55 4.80 14.37 -7.92
CA ASN A 55 3.85 15.17 -8.70
C ASN A 55 2.66 14.32 -9.18
N ALA A 56 2.89 13.08 -9.62
CA ALA A 56 1.83 12.17 -10.03
C ALA A 56 0.87 11.84 -8.87
N GLU A 57 1.42 11.57 -7.68
CA GLU A 57 0.63 11.38 -6.46
C GLU A 57 -0.20 12.63 -6.11
N TYR A 58 0.44 13.79 -6.12
CA TYR A 58 -0.24 15.06 -5.82
C TYR A 58 -1.37 15.35 -6.81
N ALA A 59 -1.12 15.19 -8.10
CA ALA A 59 -2.12 15.40 -9.15
C ALA A 59 -3.35 14.49 -8.95
N THR A 60 -3.12 13.21 -8.68
CA THR A 60 -4.21 12.25 -8.45
C THR A 60 -5.04 12.62 -7.23
N ARG A 61 -4.39 13.01 -6.13
CA ARG A 61 -5.09 13.48 -4.93
C ARG A 61 -5.85 14.77 -5.16
N TYR A 62 -5.29 15.70 -5.92
CA TYR A 62 -5.93 16.97 -6.26
C TYR A 62 -7.22 16.73 -7.04
N TRP A 63 -7.18 15.92 -8.10
CA TRP A 63 -8.36 15.62 -8.91
C TRP A 63 -9.43 14.85 -8.14
N ARG A 64 -9.04 13.89 -7.30
CA ARG A 64 -9.99 13.16 -6.44
C ARG A 64 -10.68 14.09 -5.43
N ARG A 65 -9.96 15.02 -4.81
CA ARG A 65 -10.57 16.03 -3.91
C ARG A 65 -11.50 16.95 -4.64
N LYS A 66 -11.13 17.37 -5.84
CA LYS A 66 -11.95 18.24 -6.67
C LYS A 66 -13.25 17.56 -7.11
N GLU A 67 -13.21 16.25 -7.41
CA GLU A 67 -14.40 15.47 -7.73
C GLU A 67 -15.36 15.35 -6.53
N GLN A 68 -14.83 15.29 -5.31
CA GLN A 68 -15.62 15.23 -4.08
C GLN A 68 -16.18 16.60 -3.65
N ALA A 69 -15.62 17.70 -4.15
CA ALA A 69 -16.11 19.04 -3.88
C ALA A 69 -17.27 19.38 -4.82
N ALA A 70 -18.48 19.52 -4.24
CA ALA A 70 -19.74 19.72 -4.97
C ALA A 70 -19.78 20.99 -5.87
N ASP A 71 -18.91 21.97 -5.61
CA ASP A 71 -18.96 23.29 -6.28
C ASP A 71 -18.30 23.35 -7.66
N GLN A 72 -17.47 22.38 -8.04
CA GLN A 72 -16.82 22.37 -9.36
C GLN A 72 -16.65 20.93 -9.86
N PRO A 73 -17.61 20.39 -10.62
CA PRO A 73 -17.49 19.04 -11.17
C PRO A 73 -16.33 19.01 -12.17
N SER A 74 -15.28 18.29 -11.81
CA SER A 74 -14.23 17.94 -12.76
C SER A 74 -14.77 16.90 -13.75
N SER A 75 -14.22 16.90 -14.96
CA SER A 75 -14.60 15.88 -15.95
C SER A 75 -14.32 14.47 -15.40
N PRO A 76 -15.32 13.57 -15.33
CA PRO A 76 -15.11 12.19 -14.86
C PRO A 76 -14.06 11.43 -15.69
N ALA A 77 -13.86 11.84 -16.94
CA ALA A 77 -12.83 11.28 -17.82
C ALA A 77 -11.42 11.65 -17.32
N LEU A 78 -11.22 12.89 -16.86
CA LEU A 78 -9.94 13.35 -16.35
C LEU A 78 -9.57 12.66 -15.03
N CYS A 79 -10.53 12.51 -14.12
CA CYS A 79 -10.32 11.79 -12.86
C CYS A 79 -9.93 10.34 -13.11
N ARG A 80 -10.63 9.65 -14.02
CA ARG A 80 -10.30 8.26 -14.41
C ARG A 80 -8.92 8.17 -15.07
N ALA A 81 -8.57 9.09 -15.95
CA ALA A 81 -7.24 9.11 -16.58
C ALA A 81 -6.12 9.32 -15.55
N ALA A 82 -6.29 10.24 -14.61
CA ALA A 82 -5.34 10.47 -13.53
C ALA A 82 -5.19 9.23 -12.63
N GLU A 83 -6.27 8.55 -12.34
CA GLU A 83 -6.26 7.33 -11.53
C GLU A 83 -5.58 6.16 -12.26
N GLN A 84 -5.85 5.97 -13.53
CA GLN A 84 -5.18 4.96 -14.36
C GLN A 84 -3.68 5.24 -14.49
N ALA A 85 -3.29 6.49 -14.73
CA ALA A 85 -1.89 6.90 -14.76
C ALA A 85 -1.20 6.61 -13.42
N TRP A 86 -1.85 6.96 -12.30
CA TRP A 86 -1.33 6.64 -10.97
C TRP A 86 -1.16 5.14 -10.74
N GLN A 87 -2.13 4.32 -11.15
CA GLN A 87 -2.03 2.86 -11.02
C GLN A 87 -0.83 2.30 -11.77
N LEU A 88 -0.51 2.83 -12.96
CA LEU A 88 0.67 2.43 -13.73
C LEU A 88 1.97 2.91 -13.06
N ILE A 89 2.04 4.18 -12.68
CA ILE A 89 3.22 4.78 -12.05
C ILE A 89 3.55 4.08 -10.73
N ASN A 90 2.52 3.75 -9.95
CA ASN A 90 2.66 3.10 -8.66
C ASN A 90 2.80 1.57 -8.73
N TRP A 91 2.67 0.97 -9.91
CA TRP A 91 2.67 -0.49 -10.07
C TRP A 91 3.98 -1.14 -9.61
N LEU A 92 5.10 -0.64 -10.12
CA LEU A 92 6.44 -1.17 -9.79
C LEU A 92 6.85 -0.81 -8.35
N PRO A 93 6.72 0.45 -7.87
CA PRO A 93 7.01 0.79 -6.49
C PRO A 93 6.23 -0.03 -5.45
N ALA A 94 4.95 -0.30 -5.70
CA ALA A 94 4.14 -1.09 -4.78
C ALA A 94 4.69 -2.51 -4.60
N ARG A 95 5.11 -3.14 -5.69
CA ARG A 95 5.67 -4.50 -5.68
C ARG A 95 7.05 -4.56 -5.04
N THR A 96 7.90 -3.58 -5.33
CA THR A 96 9.23 -3.51 -4.70
C THR A 96 9.13 -3.23 -3.19
N THR A 97 8.16 -2.43 -2.75
CA THR A 97 7.87 -2.22 -1.33
C THR A 97 7.38 -3.50 -0.67
N ALA A 98 6.40 -4.18 -1.27
CA ALA A 98 5.87 -5.44 -0.76
C ALA A 98 6.95 -6.53 -0.67
N LEU A 99 7.82 -6.61 -1.68
CA LEU A 99 8.97 -7.52 -1.67
C LEU A 99 9.97 -7.16 -0.56
N GLY A 100 10.24 -5.86 -0.37
CA GLY A 100 11.08 -5.39 0.74
C GLY A 100 10.51 -5.80 2.11
N PHE A 101 9.21 -5.66 2.31
CA PHE A 101 8.55 -6.10 3.54
C PHE A 101 8.59 -7.62 3.71
N ALA A 102 8.43 -8.38 2.62
CA ALA A 102 8.58 -9.84 2.64
C ALA A 102 9.99 -10.27 3.06
N ILE A 103 11.04 -9.68 2.47
CA ILE A 103 12.44 -10.01 2.77
C ILE A 103 12.80 -9.73 4.24
N VAL A 104 12.25 -8.66 4.78
CA VAL A 104 12.58 -8.19 6.14
C VAL A 104 11.70 -8.83 7.22
N GLY A 105 10.49 -9.30 6.84
CA GLY A 105 9.53 -9.99 7.70
C GLY A 105 9.51 -11.50 7.49
N SER A 106 8.31 -12.11 7.58
CA SER A 106 8.11 -13.51 7.17
C SER A 106 7.91 -13.55 5.65
N PHE A 107 8.91 -14.04 4.92
CA PHE A 107 8.87 -14.07 3.46
C PHE A 107 7.74 -14.94 2.92
N GLU A 108 7.62 -16.15 3.46
CA GLU A 108 6.64 -17.15 3.01
C GLU A 108 5.21 -16.62 3.21
N ASP A 109 4.89 -16.20 4.43
CA ASP A 109 3.56 -15.69 4.76
C ASP A 109 3.22 -14.39 4.01
N ALA A 110 4.21 -13.51 3.80
CA ALA A 110 4.01 -12.28 3.04
C ALA A 110 3.69 -12.55 1.57
N ILE A 111 4.40 -13.47 0.94
CA ILE A 111 4.15 -13.85 -0.47
C ILE A 111 2.83 -14.60 -0.60
N ASP A 112 2.51 -15.50 0.33
CA ASP A 112 1.23 -16.21 0.33
C ASP A 112 0.05 -15.22 0.49
N ALA A 113 0.12 -14.33 1.47
CA ALA A 113 -0.89 -13.29 1.67
C ALA A 113 -1.02 -12.37 0.44
N TRP A 114 0.08 -11.96 -0.17
CA TRP A 114 0.07 -11.18 -1.39
C TRP A 114 -0.66 -11.91 -2.52
N ARG A 115 -0.32 -13.16 -2.80
CA ARG A 115 -0.89 -13.93 -3.91
C ARG A 115 -2.40 -14.18 -3.74
N ASN A 116 -2.81 -14.50 -2.52
CA ASN A 116 -4.17 -14.94 -2.24
C ASN A 116 -5.13 -13.81 -1.86
N HIS A 117 -4.62 -12.69 -1.32
CA HIS A 117 -5.47 -11.69 -0.70
C HIS A 117 -5.36 -10.27 -1.27
N ALA A 118 -4.30 -9.94 -2.02
CA ALA A 118 -4.12 -8.58 -2.55
C ALA A 118 -5.28 -8.11 -3.44
N ALA A 119 -5.88 -9.02 -4.22
CA ALA A 119 -6.99 -8.70 -5.11
C ALA A 119 -8.30 -8.34 -4.38
N ARG A 120 -8.40 -8.63 -3.08
CA ARG A 120 -9.58 -8.32 -2.26
C ARG A 120 -9.66 -6.85 -1.86
N PHE A 121 -8.55 -6.12 -1.91
CA PHE A 121 -8.53 -4.70 -1.60
C PHE A 121 -9.10 -3.87 -2.76
N ALA A 122 -9.68 -2.71 -2.42
CA ALA A 122 -10.29 -1.82 -3.41
C ALA A 122 -9.26 -1.26 -4.39
N ASP A 123 -8.10 -0.84 -3.89
CA ASP A 123 -6.95 -0.42 -4.70
C ASP A 123 -5.97 -1.58 -4.87
N ARG A 124 -5.62 -1.87 -6.12
CA ARG A 124 -4.80 -3.03 -6.50
C ARG A 124 -3.37 -2.91 -5.98
N ASN A 125 -2.77 -1.72 -6.01
CA ASN A 125 -1.39 -1.51 -5.57
C ASN A 125 -1.30 -1.40 -4.04
N ASP A 126 -2.23 -0.67 -3.43
CA ASP A 126 -2.33 -0.60 -1.96
C ASP A 126 -2.60 -2.00 -1.38
N GLY A 127 -3.42 -2.81 -2.09
CA GLY A 127 -3.71 -4.18 -1.71
C GLY A 127 -2.49 -5.09 -1.68
N VAL A 128 -1.59 -4.96 -2.65
CA VAL A 128 -0.32 -5.71 -2.67
C VAL A 128 0.53 -5.38 -1.44
N ILE A 129 0.63 -4.09 -1.09
CA ILE A 129 1.42 -3.64 0.07
C ILE A 129 0.79 -4.12 1.37
N LEU A 130 -0.52 -3.93 1.54
CA LEU A 130 -1.23 -4.28 2.78
C LEU A 130 -1.29 -5.80 3.00
N ALA A 131 -1.53 -6.58 1.93
CA ALA A 131 -1.52 -8.03 2.04
C ALA A 131 -0.13 -8.57 2.40
N ALA A 132 0.93 -8.08 1.74
CA ALA A 132 2.30 -8.45 2.08
C ALA A 132 2.67 -8.05 3.51
N THR A 133 2.24 -6.86 3.97
CA THR A 133 2.45 -6.41 5.35
C THR A 133 1.72 -7.30 6.35
N ALA A 134 0.47 -7.68 6.04
CA ALA A 134 -0.33 -8.56 6.89
C ALA A 134 0.37 -9.91 7.09
N GLY A 135 0.87 -10.53 6.01
CA GLY A 135 1.64 -11.76 6.08
C GLY A 135 2.97 -11.58 6.80
N ALA A 136 3.75 -10.54 6.46
CA ALA A 136 5.06 -10.28 7.04
C ALA A 136 5.04 -10.11 8.57
N LEU A 137 3.94 -9.59 9.12
CA LEU A 137 3.74 -9.32 10.56
C LEU A 137 2.78 -10.31 11.24
N GLY A 138 2.07 -11.15 10.50
CA GLY A 138 1.03 -12.04 11.03
C GLY A 138 -0.18 -11.27 11.60
N VAL A 139 -0.52 -10.08 11.08
CA VAL A 139 -1.57 -9.21 11.60
C VAL A 139 -2.72 -9.07 10.60
N ARG A 140 -3.95 -9.11 11.09
CA ARG A 140 -5.15 -8.95 10.25
C ARG A 140 -5.30 -7.50 9.79
N LEU A 141 -5.24 -7.29 8.47
CA LEU A 141 -5.49 -6.01 7.82
C LEU A 141 -6.69 -6.14 6.85
N GLY A 142 -7.23 -4.99 6.41
CA GLY A 142 -8.31 -4.93 5.43
C GLY A 142 -9.72 -4.88 6.04
N GLY A 143 -10.03 -5.63 7.07
CA GLY A 143 -11.32 -5.63 7.78
C GLY A 143 -12.55 -5.59 6.86
N THR A 144 -13.55 -4.79 7.21
CA THR A 144 -14.81 -4.62 6.46
C THR A 144 -14.64 -3.98 5.06
N SER A 145 -13.47 -3.42 4.75
CA SER A 145 -13.18 -2.85 3.43
C SER A 145 -12.74 -3.89 2.38
N LEU A 146 -12.51 -5.15 2.81
CA LEU A 146 -12.17 -6.22 1.89
C LEU A 146 -13.39 -6.68 1.09
N ARG A 147 -13.16 -6.99 -0.19
CA ARG A 147 -14.18 -7.67 -1.00
C ARG A 147 -14.33 -9.12 -0.47
N PRO A 148 -15.58 -9.61 -0.31
CA PRO A 148 -15.81 -11.01 0.04
C PRO A 148 -15.10 -11.94 -0.94
N LEU A 149 -14.57 -13.07 -0.45
CA LEU A 149 -14.16 -14.16 -1.34
C LEU A 149 -15.43 -14.72 -1.98
N ALA A 150 -15.54 -14.59 -3.31
CA ALA A 150 -16.57 -15.31 -4.01
C ALA A 150 -16.27 -16.81 -3.89
N PRO A 151 -17.21 -17.64 -3.39
CA PRO A 151 -17.07 -19.09 -3.53
C PRO A 151 -17.01 -19.41 -5.02
N ASP A 152 -16.14 -20.34 -5.42
CA ASP A 152 -15.92 -20.73 -6.79
C ASP A 152 -17.26 -20.92 -7.53
N GLY A 153 -17.56 -20.06 -8.51
CA GLY A 153 -18.76 -20.13 -9.33
C GLY A 153 -19.96 -19.28 -8.88
N ALA A 154 -19.89 -18.51 -7.80
CA ALA A 154 -20.95 -17.57 -7.40
C ALA A 154 -20.63 -16.13 -7.88
N GLY A 155 -21.63 -15.47 -8.49
CA GLY A 155 -21.55 -14.06 -8.87
C GLY A 155 -21.36 -13.12 -7.65
N PRO A 156 -21.28 -11.80 -7.85
CA PRO A 156 -20.96 -10.83 -6.80
C PRO A 156 -21.87 -10.97 -5.59
N VAL A 157 -21.28 -11.28 -4.42
CA VAL A 157 -22.01 -11.45 -3.18
C VAL A 157 -22.53 -10.09 -2.69
N PRO A 158 -23.81 -9.93 -2.34
CA PRO A 158 -24.36 -8.68 -1.83
C PRO A 158 -23.64 -8.24 -0.54
N ALA A 159 -23.40 -6.93 -0.40
CA ALA A 159 -22.69 -6.32 0.73
C ALA A 159 -23.30 -6.65 2.12
N ALA A 160 -24.55 -7.12 2.18
CA ALA A 160 -25.21 -7.51 3.43
C ALA A 160 -24.63 -8.78 4.08
N VAL A 161 -23.85 -9.60 3.36
CA VAL A 161 -23.24 -10.83 3.90
C VAL A 161 -21.79 -10.62 4.35
N ALA A 162 -21.20 -9.45 4.07
CA ALA A 162 -19.83 -9.09 4.39
C ALA A 162 -19.52 -8.91 5.89
N GLY A 163 -20.53 -9.02 6.76
CA GLY A 163 -20.41 -8.85 8.21
C GLY A 163 -20.05 -10.10 9.02
N VAL A 164 -19.84 -11.24 8.37
CA VAL A 164 -19.51 -12.48 9.07
C VAL A 164 -18.00 -12.55 9.34
N ALA A 165 -17.65 -12.78 10.59
CA ALA A 165 -16.29 -12.80 11.16
C ALA A 165 -15.24 -13.72 10.49
N GLY A 166 -15.53 -14.27 9.31
CA GLY A 166 -14.65 -15.14 8.52
C GLY A 166 -13.89 -14.46 7.39
N ASP A 167 -14.12 -13.17 7.13
CA ASP A 167 -13.67 -12.52 5.89
C ASP A 167 -12.41 -11.64 6.02
N SER A 168 -11.75 -11.66 7.18
CA SER A 168 -10.47 -10.96 7.40
C SER A 168 -9.28 -11.81 6.93
N LEU A 169 -8.15 -11.15 6.59
CA LEU A 169 -6.91 -11.85 6.35
C LEU A 169 -6.52 -12.73 7.56
N PRO A 170 -5.79 -13.85 7.33
CA PRO A 170 -5.23 -14.64 8.41
C PRO A 170 -4.27 -13.80 9.25
N GLY A 171 -4.19 -14.07 10.56
CA GLY A 171 -3.30 -13.34 11.47
C GLY A 171 -3.96 -12.96 12.79
N GLU A 172 -3.20 -12.30 13.65
CA GLU A 172 -3.68 -11.81 14.94
C GLU A 172 -4.53 -10.54 14.81
N VAL A 173 -5.43 -10.34 15.77
CA VAL A 173 -6.20 -9.09 15.86
C VAL A 173 -5.24 -7.92 16.15
N PRO A 174 -5.34 -6.81 15.40
CA PRO A 174 -4.48 -5.64 15.60
C PRO A 174 -4.51 -5.12 17.04
N ARG A 175 -3.33 -4.97 17.63
CA ARG A 175 -3.12 -4.44 18.99
C ARG A 175 -2.07 -3.33 18.93
N THR A 176 -2.02 -2.48 19.95
CA THR A 176 -1.03 -1.40 20.06
C THR A 176 0.42 -1.90 20.05
N ALA A 177 0.67 -3.12 20.51
CA ALA A 177 2.00 -3.76 20.43
C ALA A 177 2.50 -3.94 18.99
N HIS A 178 1.60 -4.08 18.00
CA HIS A 178 1.99 -4.22 16.60
C HIS A 178 2.54 -2.93 15.98
N PHE A 179 2.33 -1.75 16.60
CA PHE A 179 2.94 -0.51 16.12
C PHE A 179 4.48 -0.57 16.12
N SER A 180 5.08 -1.13 17.16
CA SER A 180 6.54 -1.28 17.22
C SER A 180 7.05 -2.24 16.14
N GLN A 181 6.29 -3.28 15.83
CA GLN A 181 6.63 -4.22 14.76
C GLN A 181 6.55 -3.56 13.38
N VAL A 182 5.49 -2.77 13.12
CA VAL A 182 5.35 -2.00 11.88
C VAL A 182 6.49 -0.99 11.72
N VAL A 183 6.81 -0.24 12.77
CA VAL A 183 7.93 0.70 12.76
C VAL A 183 9.24 -0.06 12.49
N GLY A 184 9.47 -1.18 13.17
CA GLY A 184 10.63 -2.03 12.94
C GLY A 184 10.71 -2.56 11.50
N LEU A 185 9.59 -3.02 10.93
CA LEU A 185 9.51 -3.48 9.54
C LEU A 185 9.90 -2.36 8.56
N VAL A 186 9.33 -1.16 8.74
CA VAL A 186 9.62 0.01 7.89
C VAL A 186 11.10 0.39 7.98
N TRP A 187 11.66 0.50 9.19
CA TRP A 187 13.07 0.87 9.38
C TRP A 187 14.04 -0.14 8.78
N ARG A 188 13.80 -1.42 8.98
CA ARG A 188 14.64 -2.49 8.38
C ARG A 188 14.56 -2.45 6.86
N THR A 189 13.37 -2.20 6.30
CA THR A 189 13.21 -2.06 4.84
C THR A 189 13.91 -0.81 4.31
N VAL A 190 13.87 0.33 5.04
CA VAL A 190 14.66 1.52 4.69
C VAL A 190 16.17 1.20 4.71
N ALA A 191 16.66 0.51 5.73
CA ALA A 191 18.05 0.09 5.81
C ALA A 191 18.45 -0.83 4.63
N LEU A 192 17.57 -1.77 4.25
CA LEU A 192 17.76 -2.61 3.07
C LEU A 192 17.88 -1.78 1.80
N TRP A 193 17.00 -0.80 1.59
CA TRP A 193 17.05 0.09 0.42
C TRP A 193 18.33 0.95 0.38
N LEU A 194 18.73 1.49 1.54
CA LEU A 194 19.98 2.26 1.62
C LEU A 194 21.20 1.38 1.32
N LEU A 195 21.24 0.15 1.81
CA LEU A 195 22.29 -0.81 1.49
C LEU A 195 22.34 -1.08 -0.02
N LEU A 196 21.19 -1.33 -0.65
CA LEU A 196 21.11 -1.55 -2.10
C LEU A 196 21.58 -0.33 -2.89
N LEU A 197 21.24 0.88 -2.46
CA LEU A 197 21.73 2.12 -3.08
C LEU A 197 23.25 2.27 -2.97
N VAL A 198 23.80 2.00 -1.79
CA VAL A 198 25.27 2.03 -1.59
C VAL A 198 25.96 1.02 -2.51
N LEU A 199 25.44 -0.21 -2.58
CA LEU A 199 25.99 -1.26 -3.46
C LEU A 199 25.90 -0.87 -4.93
N LEU A 200 24.77 -0.29 -5.36
CA LEU A 200 24.59 0.18 -6.74
C LEU A 200 25.57 1.30 -7.07
N THR A 201 25.75 2.25 -6.16
CA THR A 201 26.69 3.37 -6.33
C THR A 201 28.13 2.85 -6.42
N LEU A 202 28.49 1.91 -5.53
CA LEU A 202 29.83 1.31 -5.53
C LEU A 202 30.11 0.53 -6.82
N ALA A 203 29.12 -0.25 -7.29
CA ALA A 203 29.23 -0.97 -8.56
C ALA A 203 29.42 -0.02 -9.74
N HIS A 204 28.74 1.14 -9.73
CA HIS A 204 28.87 2.14 -10.80
C HIS A 204 30.22 2.87 -10.76
N VAL A 205 30.83 3.05 -9.60
CA VAL A 205 32.12 3.73 -9.45
C VAL A 205 33.30 2.80 -9.77
N LEU A 206 33.13 1.48 -9.53
CA LEU A 206 34.19 0.48 -9.73
C LEU A 206 34.16 -0.20 -11.11
N GLY A 207 33.05 -0.08 -11.84
CA GLY A 207 32.89 -0.64 -13.20
C GLY A 207 32.96 0.40 -14.26
#